data_1ea8e753077ad71f0852a6417f0dde36
#
_entry.id   1ea8e753077ad71f0852a6417f0dde36
#
_cell.length_a   1.000
_cell.length_b   1.000
_cell.length_c   1.000
_cell.angle_alpha   90.00
_cell.angle_beta   90.00
_cell.angle_gamma   90.00
#
_symmetry.space_group_name_H-M   'P 1'
#
loop_
_entity.id
_entity.type
_entity.pdbx_description
1 polymer ?
#
loop_
_entity_poly.entity_id
_entity_poly.type
_entity_poly.pdbx_seq_one_letter_code
_entity_poly.pdbx_strand_id
1 'polypeptide(L)'
;FIAIGGSAMHNLAIALKLKGYSITGSDDAINNPSRSRLKKYNLLPEKEGWFSDKITFDIDAVVLGMHAKDDNPELLKAREIGLKIYSYPEFIFNQSKDKIRIVIGGSHGKTSITSLVLHVLRTLNIESDYMVGAQLDGFEVMVKLTDTSKYIVLEGDEYLSSALDLRPKFHLYKPHIALI
;
A
#
# COMPACT_ATOMS: atom_id res chain seq x y z
N PHE A 1 -0.77 4.94 9.76
CA PHE A 1 -0.23 3.64 9.34
C PHE A 1 0.34 2.89 10.53
N ILE A 2 -0.05 1.63 10.74
CA ILE A 2 0.57 0.72 11.70
C ILE A 2 1.52 -0.19 10.92
N ALA A 3 2.79 -0.25 11.31
CA ALA A 3 3.92 -0.87 10.60
C ALA A 3 4.26 -0.14 9.27
N ILE A 4 4.48 1.17 9.33
CA ILE A 4 4.76 2.03 8.16
C ILE A 4 6.07 1.68 7.46
N GLY A 5 7.06 1.11 8.16
CA GLY A 5 8.38 0.74 7.63
C GLY A 5 8.37 -0.47 6.70
N GLY A 6 7.28 -1.23 6.63
CA GLY A 6 7.15 -2.36 5.74
C GLY A 6 7.34 -1.99 4.27
N SER A 7 7.87 -2.93 3.45
CA SER A 7 8.22 -2.67 2.04
C SER A 7 7.03 -2.13 1.22
N ALA A 8 5.86 -2.73 1.33
CA ALA A 8 4.65 -2.25 0.66
C ALA A 8 4.10 -0.98 1.34
N MET A 9 4.14 -0.95 2.67
CA MET A 9 3.52 0.10 3.48
C MET A 9 4.14 1.47 3.27
N HIS A 10 5.47 1.58 3.29
CA HIS A 10 6.13 2.88 3.09
C HIS A 10 5.88 3.43 1.67
N ASN A 11 5.82 2.58 0.64
CA ASN A 11 5.49 3.02 -0.72
C ASN A 11 4.05 3.54 -0.82
N LEU A 12 3.09 2.88 -0.16
CA LEU A 12 1.70 3.36 -0.10
C LEU A 12 1.60 4.68 0.68
N ALA A 13 2.27 4.79 1.82
CA ALA A 13 2.29 6.01 2.63
C ALA A 13 2.82 7.20 1.82
N ILE A 14 3.90 7.01 1.07
CA ILE A 14 4.47 8.04 0.19
C ILE A 14 3.49 8.39 -0.94
N ALA A 15 2.90 7.40 -1.61
CA ALA A 15 1.94 7.63 -2.68
C ALA A 15 0.73 8.46 -2.21
N LEU A 16 0.20 8.16 -1.03
CA LEU A 16 -0.90 8.91 -0.43
C LEU A 16 -0.48 10.33 -0.01
N LYS A 17 0.73 10.50 0.52
CA LYS A 17 1.28 11.83 0.80
C LYS A 17 1.36 12.67 -0.47
N LEU A 18 1.85 12.10 -1.57
CA LEU A 18 1.92 12.76 -2.87
C LEU A 18 0.53 13.06 -3.45
N LYS A 19 -0.47 12.27 -3.11
CA LYS A 19 -1.88 12.48 -3.47
C LYS A 19 -2.56 13.56 -2.59
N GLY A 20 -1.89 14.06 -1.54
CA GLY A 20 -2.39 15.15 -0.70
C GLY A 20 -2.99 14.71 0.64
N TYR A 21 -2.91 13.44 1.01
CA TYR A 21 -3.35 12.99 2.33
C TYR A 21 -2.38 13.42 3.43
N SER A 22 -2.92 13.68 4.62
CA SER A 22 -2.14 13.79 5.85
C SER A 22 -1.81 12.39 6.36
N ILE A 23 -0.54 12.05 6.42
CA ILE A 23 -0.08 10.70 6.74
C ILE A 23 0.78 10.74 8.00
N THR A 24 0.44 9.85 8.94
CA THR A 24 1.26 9.52 10.10
C THR A 24 1.44 8.01 10.17
N GLY A 25 2.42 7.55 10.93
CA GLY A 25 2.60 6.11 11.13
C GLY A 25 3.58 5.79 12.24
N SER A 26 3.58 4.52 12.62
CA SER A 26 4.47 3.95 13.63
C SER A 26 5.02 2.60 13.15
N ASP A 27 6.16 2.24 13.69
CA ASP A 27 6.79 0.93 13.49
C ASP A 27 7.77 0.66 14.63
N ASP A 28 7.99 -0.60 14.98
CA ASP A 28 8.95 -0.99 16.01
C ASP A 28 10.40 -0.96 15.51
N ALA A 29 10.61 -1.14 14.20
CA ALA A 29 11.92 -1.04 13.57
C ALA A 29 11.80 -0.63 12.11
N ILE A 30 12.44 0.45 11.71
CA ILE A 30 12.45 0.92 10.32
C ILE A 30 13.86 0.85 9.76
N ASN A 31 14.07 -0.05 8.80
CA ASN A 31 15.35 -0.26 8.14
C ASN A 31 15.40 0.37 6.75
N ASN A 32 16.58 0.51 6.17
CA ASN A 32 16.72 0.90 4.76
C ASN A 32 16.25 -0.24 3.83
N PRO A 33 15.65 0.11 2.70
CA PRO A 33 15.49 1.46 2.11
C PRO A 33 14.31 2.28 2.65
N SER A 34 13.38 1.68 3.40
CA SER A 34 12.16 2.35 3.89
C SER A 34 12.48 3.59 4.73
N ARG A 35 13.48 3.50 5.62
CA ARG A 35 13.91 4.62 6.48
C ARG A 35 14.30 5.86 5.66
N SER A 36 15.19 5.71 4.70
CA SER A 36 15.67 6.83 3.88
C SER A 36 14.56 7.41 3.02
N ARG A 37 13.66 6.58 2.50
CA ARG A 37 12.52 7.01 1.70
C ARG A 37 11.50 7.77 2.54
N LEU A 38 11.08 7.22 3.68
CA LEU A 38 10.16 7.92 4.60
C LEU A 38 10.74 9.26 5.06
N LYS A 39 12.06 9.32 5.36
CA LYS A 39 12.73 10.56 5.71
C LYS A 39 12.66 11.60 4.58
N LYS A 40 12.89 11.19 3.34
CA LYS A 40 12.83 12.07 2.15
C LYS A 40 11.48 12.77 2.01
N TYR A 41 10.38 12.07 2.36
CA TYR A 41 9.02 12.59 2.26
C TYR A 41 8.45 13.14 3.57
N ASN A 42 9.29 13.32 4.60
CA ASN A 42 8.87 13.77 5.94
C ASN A 42 7.78 12.88 6.56
N LEU A 43 7.93 11.57 6.40
CA LEU A 43 7.03 10.55 6.94
C LEU A 43 7.71 9.63 7.96
N LEU A 44 9.01 9.82 8.21
CA LEU A 44 9.74 9.02 9.19
C LEU A 44 9.25 9.39 10.59
N PRO A 45 8.76 8.44 11.40
CA PRO A 45 8.41 8.70 12.78
C PRO A 45 9.60 9.23 13.58
N GLU A 46 9.36 10.14 14.50
CA GLU A 46 10.40 10.69 15.39
C GLU A 46 11.01 9.62 16.30
N LYS A 47 10.18 8.67 16.72
CA LYS A 47 10.57 7.52 17.56
C LYS A 47 10.00 6.24 16.99
N GLU A 48 10.78 5.17 17.02
CA GLU A 48 10.31 3.82 16.77
C GLU A 48 9.54 3.29 17.98
N GLY A 49 8.55 2.45 17.73
CA GLY A 49 7.64 1.89 18.73
C GLY A 49 6.18 2.11 18.40
N TRP A 50 5.32 1.68 19.31
CA TRP A 50 3.87 1.74 19.20
C TRP A 50 3.31 2.69 20.25
N PHE A 51 2.47 3.65 19.84
CA PHE A 51 2.00 4.75 20.67
C PHE A 51 0.50 4.92 20.54
N SER A 52 -0.27 4.31 21.45
CA SER A 52 -1.74 4.35 21.42
C SER A 52 -2.33 5.75 21.56
N ASP A 53 -1.61 6.68 22.19
CA ASP A 53 -1.99 8.09 22.33
C ASP A 53 -2.01 8.86 20.99
N LYS A 54 -1.31 8.36 19.97
CA LYS A 54 -1.36 8.91 18.60
C LYS A 54 -2.65 8.54 17.85
N ILE A 55 -3.42 7.58 18.35
CA ILE A 55 -4.65 7.12 17.73
C ILE A 55 -5.83 7.91 18.31
N THR A 56 -6.28 8.87 17.54
CA THR A 56 -7.27 9.88 17.91
C THR A 56 -8.45 9.91 16.94
N PHE A 57 -9.57 10.54 17.31
CA PHE A 57 -10.80 10.56 16.51
C PHE A 57 -10.72 11.36 15.21
N ASP A 58 -9.69 12.19 15.02
CA ASP A 58 -9.43 12.94 13.80
C ASP A 58 -8.78 12.11 12.69
N ILE A 59 -8.46 10.84 12.97
CA ILE A 59 -7.97 9.89 11.99
C ILE A 59 -9.13 9.33 11.18
N ASP A 60 -9.12 9.52 9.87
CA ASP A 60 -10.14 9.00 8.95
C ASP A 60 -10.09 7.49 8.78
N ALA A 61 -8.88 6.94 8.75
CA ALA A 61 -8.65 5.50 8.55
C ALA A 61 -7.28 5.04 9.02
N VAL A 62 -7.20 3.79 9.44
CA VAL A 62 -5.96 3.08 9.78
C VAL A 62 -5.66 2.06 8.70
N VAL A 63 -4.44 2.09 8.17
CA VAL A 63 -3.92 1.04 7.28
C VAL A 63 -2.98 0.15 8.07
N LEU A 64 -3.33 -1.14 8.15
CA LEU A 64 -2.62 -2.13 8.95
C LEU A 64 -1.60 -2.89 8.11
N GLY A 65 -0.35 -2.86 8.51
CA GLY A 65 0.72 -3.66 7.92
C GLY A 65 0.62 -5.14 8.29
N MET A 66 1.17 -6.00 7.43
CA MET A 66 1.05 -7.45 7.55
C MET A 66 1.72 -8.02 8.83
N HIS A 67 2.71 -7.33 9.38
CA HIS A 67 3.45 -7.77 10.56
C HIS A 67 2.88 -7.25 11.89
N ALA A 68 1.86 -6.39 11.83
CA ALA A 68 1.20 -5.92 13.04
C ALA A 68 0.39 -7.06 13.67
N LYS A 69 0.67 -7.36 14.93
CA LYS A 69 -0.01 -8.41 15.70
C LYS A 69 -1.34 -7.91 16.24
N ASP A 70 -2.23 -8.86 16.58
CA ASP A 70 -3.55 -8.55 17.15
C ASP A 70 -3.50 -7.78 18.48
N ASP A 71 -2.41 -7.92 19.23
CA ASP A 71 -2.17 -7.26 20.52
C ASP A 71 -1.48 -5.89 20.37
N ASN A 72 -1.27 -5.40 19.16
CA ASN A 72 -0.65 -4.09 18.92
C ASN A 72 -1.47 -2.98 19.59
N PRO A 73 -0.88 -2.13 20.46
CA PRO A 73 -1.62 -1.15 21.25
C PRO A 73 -2.31 -0.08 20.40
N GLU A 74 -1.75 0.30 19.25
CA GLU A 74 -2.40 1.23 18.32
C GLU A 74 -3.59 0.58 17.62
N LEU A 75 -3.49 -0.71 17.26
CA LEU A 75 -4.60 -1.46 16.67
C LEU A 75 -5.75 -1.63 17.67
N LEU A 76 -5.43 -1.98 18.91
CA LEU A 76 -6.41 -2.09 19.99
C LEU A 76 -7.14 -0.76 20.22
N LYS A 77 -6.39 0.35 20.27
CA LYS A 77 -6.95 1.69 20.43
C LYS A 77 -7.84 2.09 19.25
N ALA A 78 -7.41 1.80 18.01
CA ALA A 78 -8.19 2.09 16.81
C ALA A 78 -9.55 1.33 16.82
N ARG A 79 -9.54 0.07 17.27
CA ARG A 79 -10.76 -0.74 17.45
C ARG A 79 -11.67 -0.17 18.56
N GLU A 80 -11.07 0.19 19.70
CA GLU A 80 -11.78 0.76 20.85
C GLU A 80 -12.58 2.02 20.47
N ILE A 81 -11.98 2.94 19.72
CA ILE A 81 -12.62 4.19 19.30
C ILE A 81 -13.37 4.09 17.97
N GLY A 82 -13.46 2.90 17.38
CA GLY A 82 -14.30 2.63 16.21
C GLY A 82 -13.76 3.19 14.89
N LEU A 83 -12.45 3.37 14.74
CA LEU A 83 -11.86 3.80 13.47
C LEU A 83 -12.00 2.73 12.39
N LYS A 84 -12.07 3.16 11.14
CA LYS A 84 -12.00 2.27 9.98
C LYS A 84 -10.60 1.69 9.84
N ILE A 85 -10.48 0.38 9.90
CA ILE A 85 -9.21 -0.34 9.77
C ILE A 85 -9.25 -1.12 8.47
N TYR A 86 -8.22 -0.94 7.65
CA TYR A 86 -8.06 -1.62 6.37
C TYR A 86 -6.77 -2.41 6.37
N SER A 87 -6.79 -3.60 5.79
CA SER A 87 -5.58 -4.24 5.30
C SER A 87 -5.02 -3.45 4.10
N TYR A 88 -3.74 -3.64 3.80
CA TYR A 88 -3.10 -3.00 2.65
C TYR A 88 -3.87 -3.23 1.34
N PRO A 89 -4.24 -4.47 0.94
CA PRO A 89 -4.95 -4.68 -0.31
C PRO A 89 -6.38 -4.15 -0.31
N GLU A 90 -7.08 -4.17 0.82
CA GLU A 90 -8.40 -3.54 0.92
C GLU A 90 -8.32 -2.03 0.71
N PHE A 91 -7.27 -1.39 1.25
CA PHE A 91 -7.08 0.04 1.07
C PHE A 91 -6.75 0.37 -0.41
N ILE A 92 -5.88 -0.39 -1.06
CA ILE A 92 -5.59 -0.26 -2.50
C ILE A 92 -6.85 -0.45 -3.33
N PHE A 93 -7.67 -1.46 -3.02
CA PHE A 93 -8.96 -1.65 -3.69
C PHE A 93 -9.86 -0.43 -3.52
N ASN A 94 -9.98 0.13 -2.30
CA ASN A 94 -10.78 1.31 -2.05
C ASN A 94 -10.30 2.54 -2.84
N GLN A 95 -8.99 2.72 -2.99
CA GLN A 95 -8.40 3.79 -3.80
C GLN A 95 -8.56 3.58 -5.31
N SER A 96 -8.95 2.40 -5.75
CA SER A 96 -9.06 2.01 -7.16
C SER A 96 -10.48 1.58 -7.58
N LYS A 97 -11.50 1.85 -6.76
CA LYS A 97 -12.89 1.42 -7.04
C LYS A 97 -13.39 1.89 -8.40
N ASP A 98 -13.10 3.12 -8.74
CA ASP A 98 -13.57 3.78 -9.96
C ASP A 98 -12.61 3.60 -11.15
N LYS A 99 -11.60 2.73 -11.01
CA LYS A 99 -10.58 2.48 -12.02
C LYS A 99 -10.74 1.08 -12.63
N ILE A 100 -10.29 0.94 -13.86
CA ILE A 100 -10.11 -0.37 -14.49
C ILE A 100 -8.86 -1.02 -13.89
N ARG A 101 -9.06 -2.07 -13.11
CA ARG A 101 -8.01 -2.80 -12.42
C ARG A 101 -7.49 -3.93 -13.30
N ILE A 102 -6.22 -3.81 -13.69
CA ILE A 102 -5.44 -4.81 -14.39
C ILE A 102 -4.58 -5.51 -13.35
N VAL A 103 -4.83 -6.77 -13.07
CA VAL A 103 -4.13 -7.50 -12.00
C VAL A 103 -3.29 -8.62 -12.59
N ILE A 104 -2.00 -8.58 -12.30
CA ILE A 104 -1.03 -9.58 -12.74
C ILE A 104 -0.81 -10.57 -11.60
N GLY A 105 -1.31 -11.79 -11.75
CA GLY A 105 -1.13 -12.90 -10.81
C GLY A 105 0.00 -13.84 -11.19
N GLY A 106 0.12 -14.96 -10.47
CA GLY A 106 1.09 -16.02 -10.75
C GLY A 106 2.25 -16.11 -9.77
N SER A 107 2.89 -17.28 -9.73
CA SER A 107 4.01 -17.53 -8.80
C SER A 107 5.32 -16.87 -9.22
N HIS A 108 5.57 -16.72 -10.51
CA HIS A 108 6.80 -16.11 -11.06
C HIS A 108 6.48 -15.08 -12.15
N GLY A 109 7.40 -14.15 -12.39
CA GLY A 109 7.32 -13.20 -13.51
C GLY A 109 6.35 -12.03 -13.32
N LYS A 110 5.60 -11.94 -12.22
CA LYS A 110 4.64 -10.85 -11.97
C LYS A 110 5.24 -9.46 -12.20
N THR A 111 6.35 -9.16 -11.53
CA THR A 111 7.03 -7.85 -11.64
C THR A 111 7.51 -7.56 -13.06
N SER A 112 8.04 -8.56 -13.76
CA SER A 112 8.49 -8.40 -15.16
C SER A 112 7.32 -8.10 -16.09
N ILE A 113 6.21 -8.80 -15.95
CA ILE A 113 5.02 -8.57 -16.76
C ILE A 113 4.38 -7.23 -16.40
N THR A 114 4.29 -6.88 -15.12
CA THR A 114 3.79 -5.58 -14.67
C THR A 114 4.63 -4.44 -15.27
N SER A 115 5.96 -4.55 -15.24
CA SER A 115 6.84 -3.55 -15.83
C SER A 115 6.65 -3.41 -17.35
N LEU A 116 6.47 -4.51 -18.07
CA LEU A 116 6.17 -4.50 -19.50
C LEU A 116 4.83 -3.81 -19.80
N VAL A 117 3.78 -4.14 -19.05
CA VAL A 117 2.46 -3.49 -19.20
C VAL A 117 2.59 -1.98 -18.94
N LEU A 118 3.26 -1.58 -17.86
CA LEU A 118 3.49 -0.15 -17.56
C LEU A 118 4.32 0.54 -18.65
N HIS A 119 5.33 -0.13 -19.20
CA HIS A 119 6.13 0.38 -20.32
C HIS A 119 5.26 0.61 -21.56
N VAL A 120 4.44 -0.35 -21.95
CA VAL A 120 3.52 -0.23 -23.10
C VAL A 120 2.52 0.92 -22.88
N LEU A 121 1.87 1.00 -21.72
CA LEU A 121 0.93 2.08 -21.41
C LEU A 121 1.61 3.44 -21.52
N ARG A 122 2.83 3.57 -20.95
CA ARG A 122 3.61 4.81 -21.02
C ARG A 122 3.99 5.17 -22.45
N THR A 123 4.42 4.19 -23.26
CA THR A 123 4.78 4.41 -24.69
C THR A 123 3.58 4.89 -25.51
N LEU A 124 2.38 4.41 -25.16
CA LEU A 124 1.12 4.83 -25.79
C LEU A 124 0.54 6.12 -25.19
N ASN A 125 1.25 6.78 -24.27
CA ASN A 125 0.78 7.96 -23.52
C ASN A 125 -0.53 7.71 -22.77
N ILE A 126 -0.77 6.48 -22.32
CA ILE A 126 -1.92 6.12 -21.48
C ILE A 126 -1.51 6.27 -20.02
N GLU A 127 -2.09 7.26 -19.34
CA GLU A 127 -1.84 7.45 -17.92
C GLU A 127 -2.42 6.30 -17.10
N SER A 128 -1.59 5.74 -16.20
CA SER A 128 -1.99 4.67 -15.30
C SER A 128 -1.41 4.85 -13.92
N ASP A 129 -2.19 4.45 -12.93
CA ASP A 129 -1.70 4.19 -11.58
C ASP A 129 -1.07 2.79 -11.53
N TYR A 130 -0.30 2.51 -10.49
CA TYR A 130 0.31 1.20 -10.35
C TYR A 130 0.62 0.85 -8.89
N MET A 131 0.73 -0.44 -8.64
CA MET A 131 1.33 -1.02 -7.44
C MET A 131 2.19 -2.21 -7.87
N VAL A 132 3.49 -2.10 -7.59
CA VAL A 132 4.52 -3.06 -7.96
C VAL A 132 5.17 -3.63 -6.70
N GLY A 133 5.35 -4.93 -6.63
CA GLY A 133 5.83 -5.63 -5.44
C GLY A 133 7.35 -5.51 -5.20
N ALA A 134 8.13 -5.24 -6.27
CA ALA A 134 9.58 -5.10 -6.17
C ALA A 134 10.06 -3.78 -6.76
N GLN A 135 11.28 -3.36 -6.38
CA GLN A 135 11.88 -2.14 -6.92
C GLN A 135 12.12 -2.29 -8.43
N LEU A 136 11.64 -1.32 -9.20
CA LEU A 136 11.89 -1.19 -10.63
C LEU A 136 12.82 -0.01 -10.91
N ASP A 137 13.73 -0.20 -11.85
CA ASP A 137 14.57 0.89 -12.34
C ASP A 137 13.74 1.97 -13.03
N GLY A 138 14.06 3.23 -12.74
CA GLY A 138 13.32 4.38 -13.24
C GLY A 138 12.04 4.69 -12.49
N PHE A 139 11.70 3.93 -11.44
CA PHE A 139 10.58 4.21 -10.54
C PHE A 139 11.10 4.59 -9.15
N GLU A 140 10.74 5.78 -8.68
CA GLU A 140 11.13 6.23 -7.35
C GLU A 140 10.29 5.58 -6.25
N VAL A 141 9.00 5.43 -6.50
CA VAL A 141 8.01 4.85 -5.57
C VAL A 141 7.28 3.73 -6.27
N MET A 142 7.09 2.60 -5.59
CA MET A 142 6.47 1.40 -6.17
C MET A 142 4.93 1.43 -6.14
N VAL A 143 4.34 2.52 -5.67
CA VAL A 143 2.90 2.79 -5.70
C VAL A 143 2.67 4.19 -6.27
N LYS A 144 1.78 4.31 -7.24
CA LYS A 144 1.26 5.57 -7.75
C LYS A 144 -0.26 5.55 -7.66
N LEU A 145 -0.83 6.58 -7.04
CA LEU A 145 -2.27 6.76 -6.90
C LEU A 145 -2.62 8.20 -7.27
N THR A 146 -3.49 8.38 -8.25
CA THR A 146 -3.99 9.68 -8.71
C THR A 146 -5.51 9.67 -8.78
N ASP A 147 -6.12 10.83 -8.93
CA ASP A 147 -7.57 10.93 -9.18
C ASP A 147 -7.90 10.94 -10.67
N THR A 148 -6.90 11.14 -11.53
CA THR A 148 -7.07 11.31 -12.97
C THR A 148 -6.95 10.02 -13.77
N SER A 149 -6.13 9.07 -13.33
CA SER A 149 -5.89 7.83 -14.05
C SER A 149 -7.11 6.94 -14.10
N LYS A 150 -7.51 6.55 -15.32
CA LYS A 150 -8.58 5.58 -15.56
C LYS A 150 -8.17 4.14 -15.26
N TYR A 151 -6.90 3.82 -15.36
CA TYR A 151 -6.35 2.48 -15.20
C TYR A 151 -5.46 2.39 -13.97
N ILE A 152 -5.42 1.20 -13.38
CA ILE A 152 -4.42 0.84 -12.37
C ILE A 152 -3.90 -0.57 -12.64
N VAL A 153 -2.58 -0.72 -12.64
CA VAL A 153 -1.89 -2.01 -12.79
C VAL A 153 -1.41 -2.47 -11.42
N LEU A 154 -1.83 -3.65 -11.01
CA LEU A 154 -1.59 -4.20 -9.67
C LEU A 154 -0.89 -5.55 -9.76
N GLU A 155 0.16 -5.75 -9.00
CA GLU A 155 0.66 -7.10 -8.73
C GLU A 155 -0.25 -7.78 -7.69
N GLY A 156 -0.94 -8.83 -8.13
CA GLY A 156 -1.75 -9.69 -7.27
C GLY A 156 -0.98 -10.96 -6.95
N ASP A 157 -0.63 -11.15 -5.69
CA ASP A 157 -0.03 -12.40 -5.25
C ASP A 157 -1.07 -13.32 -4.59
N GLU A 158 -0.72 -14.59 -4.51
CA GLU A 158 -1.50 -15.64 -3.84
C GLU A 158 -1.37 -15.60 -2.32
N TYR A 159 -0.48 -14.75 -1.78
CA TYR A 159 -0.27 -14.64 -0.35
C TYR A 159 -1.44 -13.97 0.36
N LEU A 160 -1.57 -14.30 1.63
CA LEU A 160 -2.59 -13.73 2.51
C LEU A 160 -2.50 -12.21 2.55
N SER A 161 -3.65 -11.56 2.66
CA SER A 161 -3.73 -10.10 2.64
C SER A 161 -3.17 -9.44 3.91
N SER A 162 -3.37 -10.09 5.05
CA SER A 162 -2.82 -9.69 6.34
C SER A 162 -2.81 -10.89 7.30
N ALA A 163 -2.22 -10.74 8.48
CA ALA A 163 -2.32 -11.73 9.54
C ALA A 163 -3.79 -11.98 9.99
N LEU A 164 -4.65 -11.01 9.76
CA LEU A 164 -6.07 -11.02 10.16
C LEU A 164 -7.03 -11.38 9.02
N ASP A 165 -6.55 -11.39 7.77
CA ASP A 165 -7.35 -11.69 6.60
C ASP A 165 -6.63 -12.71 5.71
N LEU A 166 -7.13 -13.93 5.74
CA LEU A 166 -6.55 -15.09 5.04
C LEU A 166 -6.91 -15.13 3.54
N ARG A 167 -7.65 -14.14 3.03
CA ARG A 167 -7.98 -14.08 1.60
C ARG A 167 -6.75 -13.70 0.79
N PRO A 168 -6.51 -14.34 -0.37
CA PRO A 168 -5.45 -13.93 -1.28
C PRO A 168 -5.63 -12.49 -1.76
N LYS A 169 -4.54 -11.73 -1.83
CA LYS A 169 -4.59 -10.32 -2.28
C LYS A 169 -5.21 -10.16 -3.66
N PHE A 170 -4.94 -11.09 -4.58
CA PHE A 170 -5.52 -11.12 -5.92
C PHE A 170 -7.06 -10.98 -5.89
N HIS A 171 -7.73 -11.74 -5.03
CA HIS A 171 -9.19 -11.71 -4.92
C HIS A 171 -9.71 -10.38 -4.36
N LEU A 172 -8.96 -9.76 -3.46
CA LEU A 172 -9.34 -8.47 -2.87
C LEU A 172 -9.30 -7.32 -3.87
N TYR A 173 -8.42 -7.39 -4.86
CA TYR A 173 -8.34 -6.37 -5.91
C TYR A 173 -9.49 -6.41 -6.90
N LYS A 174 -10.27 -7.49 -6.97
CA LYS A 174 -11.43 -7.64 -7.88
C LYS A 174 -11.08 -7.18 -9.31
N PRO A 175 -10.23 -7.91 -10.02
CA PRO A 175 -9.74 -7.51 -11.34
C PRO A 175 -10.85 -7.36 -12.36
N HIS A 176 -10.74 -6.34 -13.23
CA HIS A 176 -11.49 -6.28 -14.47
C HIS A 176 -10.76 -7.02 -15.60
N ILE A 177 -9.43 -6.96 -15.56
CA ILE A 177 -8.54 -7.69 -16.46
C ILE A 177 -7.56 -8.45 -15.57
N ALA A 178 -7.45 -9.75 -15.76
CA ALA A 178 -6.53 -10.62 -15.03
C ALA A 178 -5.57 -11.30 -16.00
N LEU A 179 -4.29 -11.33 -15.63
CA LEU A 179 -3.27 -12.14 -16.28
C LEU A 179 -2.65 -13.05 -15.20
N ILE A 180 -2.59 -14.36 -15.50
CA ILE A 180 -2.08 -15.38 -14.60
C ILE A 180 -1.04 -16.23 -15.32
#